data_78dfd1f41f63812eee01dafd7d97784c
#
_entry.id   78dfd1f41f63812eee01dafd7d97784c
#
_cell.length_a   1.000
_cell.length_b   1.000
_cell.length_c   1.000
_cell.angle_alpha   90.00
_cell.angle_beta   90.00
_cell.angle_gamma   90.00
#
_symmetry.space_group_name_H-M   'P 1'
#
loop_
_entity.id
_entity.type
_entity.pdbx_description
1 polymer ?
#
loop_
_entity_poly.entity_id
_entity_poly.type
_entity_poly.pdbx_seq_one_letter_code
_entity_poly.pdbx_strand_id
1 'polypeptide(L)'
;MQPTNISGEKLAYQPHNTMNIRNIAIIAHVDHGKTTLVDKMLLAGKLFRDNQNTGELILDNNDLERERGITITSKNVSIEYKDCKINIIDTPGHSDFGGEVERVLNMADGCLLLVDAFEGPMPQTRFVLQKALQIGLLPIVVINKVDKPNCHPDEVQNAVFELMFNLDATEEQLNFPTIYGSAKNNWMSDDWKTPTDNITYLLDKIIEYIPAPKFIEGAPQMLITSLDYSSYVGRIAVGKVHRGTFTDGQDIMLCKRDGSMTKQKIKQLNTFSGLGKTPVQSVGSGDICAMIGIEGFEIG
;
A
#
# COMPACT_ATOMS: atom_id res chain seq x y z
N MET A 1 0.84 35.17 37.02
CA MET A 1 1.09 33.89 36.34
C MET A 1 0.00 33.71 35.29
N GLN A 2 0.33 33.97 34.04
CA GLN A 2 -0.61 33.76 32.91
C GLN A 2 -0.40 32.34 32.38
N PRO A 3 -1.45 31.62 31.95
CA PRO A 3 -1.30 30.30 31.37
C PRO A 3 -0.76 30.39 29.95
N THR A 4 0.32 29.71 29.68
CA THR A 4 0.92 29.54 28.36
C THR A 4 0.01 28.70 27.45
N ASN A 5 -0.46 29.34 26.41
CA ASN A 5 -1.23 28.77 25.31
C ASN A 5 -0.36 27.80 24.50
N ILE A 6 -0.63 26.51 24.56
CA ILE A 6 -0.04 25.51 23.67
C ILE A 6 -0.89 25.51 22.38
N SER A 7 -0.57 26.36 21.45
CA SER A 7 -1.09 26.32 20.09
C SER A 7 -0.47 25.13 19.38
N GLY A 8 -1.23 24.07 19.17
CA GLY A 8 -0.86 23.01 18.24
C GLY A 8 -0.76 23.60 16.83
N GLU A 9 0.45 23.74 16.33
CA GLU A 9 0.68 24.11 14.93
C GLU A 9 0.15 23.00 14.03
N LYS A 10 -0.98 23.28 13.38
CA LYS A 10 -1.46 22.49 12.24
C LYS A 10 -0.46 22.69 11.12
N LEU A 11 0.28 21.66 10.77
CA LEU A 11 1.14 21.64 9.58
C LEU A 11 0.31 22.08 8.37
N ALA A 12 0.61 23.27 7.86
CA ALA A 12 -0.03 23.80 6.66
C ALA A 12 0.45 22.99 5.45
N TYR A 13 -0.42 22.16 4.91
CA TYR A 13 -0.21 21.51 3.62
C TYR A 13 -0.12 22.58 2.53
N GLN A 14 1.02 22.66 1.84
CA GLN A 14 1.20 23.59 0.72
C GLN A 14 0.60 22.97 -0.55
N PRO A 15 -0.40 23.60 -1.18
CA PRO A 15 -1.20 23.00 -2.27
C PRO A 15 -0.47 22.88 -3.63
N HIS A 16 0.83 23.18 -3.73
CA HIS A 16 1.60 23.12 -4.96
C HIS A 16 2.91 22.32 -4.88
N ASN A 17 3.20 21.70 -3.78
CA ASN A 17 4.25 20.69 -3.77
C ASN A 17 3.58 19.37 -4.15
N THR A 18 3.75 18.93 -5.40
CA THR A 18 3.46 17.54 -5.80
C THR A 18 4.30 16.66 -4.91
N MET A 19 3.75 16.24 -3.77
CA MET A 19 4.40 15.25 -2.92
C MET A 19 4.79 14.11 -3.83
N ASN A 20 6.05 13.74 -3.81
CA ASN A 20 6.51 12.58 -4.57
C ASN A 20 5.86 11.35 -3.92
N ILE A 21 4.77 10.87 -4.52
CA ILE A 21 3.97 9.76 -3.98
C ILE A 21 4.22 8.52 -4.82
N ARG A 22 4.24 7.36 -4.16
CA ARG A 22 4.16 6.04 -4.79
C ARG A 22 3.08 5.23 -4.11
N ASN A 23 2.13 4.74 -4.87
CA ASN A 23 1.10 3.84 -4.38
C ASN A 23 1.42 2.43 -4.86
N ILE A 24 1.77 1.54 -3.94
CA ILE A 24 2.17 0.17 -4.26
C ILE A 24 1.25 -0.85 -3.59
N ALA A 25 0.83 -1.85 -4.35
CA ALA A 25 0.12 -3.02 -3.83
C ALA A 25 1.13 -4.15 -3.57
N ILE A 26 1.00 -4.87 -2.46
CA ILE A 26 1.85 -6.03 -2.21
C ILE A 26 1.06 -7.31 -2.49
N ILE A 27 1.55 -8.08 -3.46
CA ILE A 27 1.00 -9.36 -3.88
C ILE A 27 1.94 -10.46 -3.38
N ALA A 28 1.43 -11.35 -2.54
CA ALA A 28 2.22 -12.45 -1.99
C ALA A 28 1.35 -13.66 -1.70
N HIS A 29 1.93 -14.84 -1.80
CA HIS A 29 1.33 -16.04 -1.22
C HIS A 29 1.44 -16.03 0.30
N VAL A 30 0.59 -16.80 0.98
CA VAL A 30 0.67 -17.03 2.43
C VAL A 30 2.09 -17.53 2.75
N ASP A 31 2.63 -17.09 3.85
CA ASP A 31 3.98 -17.44 4.35
C ASP A 31 5.17 -17.00 3.47
N HIS A 32 4.99 -16.32 2.34
CA HIS A 32 6.09 -15.75 1.56
C HIS A 32 6.80 -14.57 2.26
N GLY A 33 6.27 -14.10 3.40
CA GLY A 33 6.90 -13.10 4.27
C GLY A 33 6.41 -11.67 4.04
N LYS A 34 5.17 -11.49 3.55
CA LYS A 34 4.55 -10.20 3.30
C LYS A 34 4.55 -9.30 4.54
N THR A 35 4.00 -9.75 5.66
CA THR A 35 3.94 -9.01 6.92
C THR A 35 5.34 -8.61 7.38
N THR A 36 6.28 -9.54 7.36
CA THR A 36 7.68 -9.27 7.74
C THR A 36 8.32 -8.21 6.87
N LEU A 37 8.08 -8.24 5.55
CA LEU A 37 8.62 -7.25 4.63
C LEU A 37 8.04 -5.86 4.91
N VAL A 38 6.72 -5.74 5.08
CA VAL A 38 6.06 -4.46 5.37
C VAL A 38 6.53 -3.90 6.72
N ASP A 39 6.67 -4.73 7.74
CA ASP A 39 7.23 -4.31 9.03
C ASP A 39 8.65 -3.73 8.88
N LYS A 40 9.50 -4.37 8.07
CA LYS A 40 10.85 -3.84 7.81
C LYS A 40 10.83 -2.54 6.99
N MET A 41 9.91 -2.41 6.03
CA MET A 41 9.72 -1.15 5.30
C MET A 41 9.26 -0.01 6.22
N LEU A 42 8.35 -0.29 7.17
CA LEU A 42 7.92 0.66 8.19
C LEU A 42 9.10 1.11 9.08
N LEU A 43 9.94 0.17 9.51
CA LEU A 43 11.14 0.48 10.29
C LEU A 43 12.13 1.35 9.51
N ALA A 44 12.36 1.02 8.24
CA ALA A 44 13.25 1.78 7.36
C ALA A 44 12.75 3.22 7.11
N GLY A 45 11.43 3.42 7.08
CA GLY A 45 10.78 4.74 6.98
C GLY A 45 10.88 5.60 8.24
N LYS A 46 11.63 5.20 9.25
CA LYS A 46 11.86 5.94 10.51
C LYS A 46 10.58 6.26 11.30
N LEU A 47 9.55 5.43 11.16
CA LEU A 47 8.27 5.64 11.84
C LEU A 47 8.29 5.24 13.32
N PHE A 48 9.28 4.47 13.72
CA PHE A 48 9.48 4.07 15.11
C PHE A 48 10.68 4.81 15.68
N ARG A 49 10.44 5.67 16.66
CA ARG A 49 11.52 6.23 17.49
C ARG A 49 12.16 5.08 18.30
N ASP A 50 13.45 5.18 18.55
CA ASP A 50 14.35 4.18 19.16
C ASP A 50 13.87 3.53 20.50
N ASN A 51 12.71 3.90 21.03
CA ASN A 51 12.20 3.50 22.34
C ASN A 51 10.85 2.76 22.35
N GLN A 52 10.29 2.37 21.20
CA GLN A 52 9.10 1.53 21.18
C GLN A 52 9.49 0.09 20.88
N ASN A 53 9.42 -0.78 21.91
CA ASN A 53 9.41 -2.24 21.73
C ASN A 53 8.14 -2.60 20.94
N THR A 54 8.21 -2.59 19.64
CA THR A 54 7.17 -3.09 18.75
C THR A 54 7.28 -4.61 18.70
N GLY A 55 6.22 -5.29 19.07
CA GLY A 55 6.14 -6.76 18.96
C GLY A 55 6.40 -7.23 17.52
N GLU A 56 6.74 -8.49 17.35
CA GLU A 56 7.27 -9.05 16.09
C GLU A 56 6.35 -9.02 14.86
N LEU A 57 5.07 -8.65 14.98
CA LEU A 57 4.13 -8.55 13.84
C LEU A 57 3.19 -7.36 14.03
N ILE A 58 3.57 -6.22 13.46
CA ILE A 58 2.88 -4.94 13.65
C ILE A 58 1.58 -4.86 12.84
N LEU A 59 1.53 -5.49 11.66
CA LEU A 59 0.38 -5.43 10.75
C LEU A 59 -0.77 -6.35 11.15
N ASP A 60 -0.51 -7.54 11.68
CA ASP A 60 -1.54 -8.52 11.98
C ASP A 60 -2.12 -8.31 13.40
N ASN A 61 -2.93 -7.25 13.56
CA ASN A 61 -3.56 -6.90 14.83
C ASN A 61 -4.90 -7.63 15.10
N ASN A 62 -5.41 -8.42 14.14
CA ASN A 62 -6.64 -9.18 14.31
C ASN A 62 -6.31 -10.61 14.77
N ASP A 63 -6.93 -11.08 15.85
CA ASP A 63 -6.70 -12.43 16.40
C ASP A 63 -6.94 -13.53 15.36
N LEU A 64 -7.92 -13.35 14.47
CA LEU A 64 -8.21 -14.29 13.37
C LEU A 64 -7.11 -14.29 12.28
N GLU A 65 -6.52 -13.14 11.99
CA GLU A 65 -5.40 -13.02 11.04
C GLU A 65 -4.16 -13.69 11.59
N ARG A 66 -3.88 -13.49 12.90
CA ARG A 66 -2.76 -14.16 13.61
C ARG A 66 -2.94 -15.66 13.69
N GLU A 67 -4.14 -16.14 14.01
CA GLU A 67 -4.42 -17.57 14.15
C GLU A 67 -4.31 -18.31 12.82
N ARG A 68 -4.73 -17.68 11.73
CA ARG A 68 -4.74 -18.27 10.38
C ARG A 68 -3.51 -17.95 9.55
N GLY A 69 -2.66 -17.01 9.97
CA GLY A 69 -1.49 -16.55 9.21
C GLY A 69 -1.83 -15.88 7.88
N ILE A 70 -3.06 -15.36 7.71
CA ILE A 70 -3.53 -14.74 6.46
C ILE A 70 -4.04 -13.34 6.72
N THR A 71 -3.83 -12.44 5.76
CA THR A 71 -4.45 -11.11 5.75
C THR A 71 -5.89 -11.24 5.26
N ILE A 72 -6.87 -10.87 6.08
CA ILE A 72 -8.29 -10.92 5.75
C ILE A 72 -8.78 -9.55 5.26
N THR A 73 -8.31 -8.47 5.90
CA THR A 73 -8.74 -7.11 5.57
C THR A 73 -7.60 -6.31 4.98
N SER A 74 -7.83 -5.71 3.82
CA SER A 74 -6.88 -4.79 3.19
C SER A 74 -6.53 -3.64 4.15
N LYS A 75 -5.25 -3.44 4.37
CA LYS A 75 -4.72 -2.36 5.22
C LYS A 75 -3.91 -1.39 4.38
N ASN A 76 -4.08 -0.10 4.68
CA ASN A 76 -3.26 0.93 4.07
C ASN A 76 -2.28 1.46 5.11
N VAL A 77 -1.01 1.44 4.78
CA VAL A 77 0.06 2.04 5.58
C VAL A 77 0.86 2.99 4.71
N SER A 78 1.57 3.92 5.30
CA SER A 78 2.38 4.86 4.55
C SER A 78 3.71 5.10 5.25
N ILE A 79 4.76 5.20 4.47
CA ILE A 79 6.10 5.53 4.94
C ILE A 79 6.63 6.77 4.22
N GLU A 80 7.46 7.53 4.88
CA GLU A 80 8.21 8.63 4.28
C GLU A 80 9.67 8.19 4.11
N TYR A 81 10.16 8.26 2.88
CA TYR A 81 11.53 7.90 2.56
C TYR A 81 12.07 8.80 1.46
N LYS A 82 13.19 9.52 1.69
CA LYS A 82 13.84 10.42 0.73
C LYS A 82 12.86 11.39 0.05
N ASP A 83 12.13 12.19 0.80
CA ASP A 83 11.13 13.14 0.29
C ASP A 83 10.01 12.51 -0.58
N CYS A 84 9.84 11.19 -0.48
CA CYS A 84 8.78 10.43 -1.13
C CYS A 84 7.87 9.78 -0.08
N LYS A 85 6.57 9.94 -0.28
CA LYS A 85 5.54 9.22 0.46
C LYS A 85 5.23 7.92 -0.28
N ILE A 86 5.47 6.79 0.34
CA ILE A 86 5.15 5.47 -0.22
C ILE A 86 3.92 4.94 0.52
N ASN A 87 2.78 4.92 -0.14
CA ASN A 87 1.58 4.25 0.35
C ASN A 87 1.66 2.77 -0.01
N ILE A 88 1.56 1.93 0.99
CA ILE A 88 1.59 0.47 0.87
C ILE A 88 0.18 -0.05 1.10
N ILE A 89 -0.35 -0.71 0.09
CA ILE A 89 -1.69 -1.28 0.08
C ILE A 89 -1.54 -2.78 0.22
N ASP A 90 -1.92 -3.30 1.38
CA ASP A 90 -1.87 -4.73 1.64
C ASP A 90 -3.05 -5.42 0.96
N THR A 91 -2.77 -6.37 0.06
CA THR A 91 -3.81 -7.09 -0.68
C THR A 91 -4.14 -8.42 -0.01
N PRO A 92 -5.43 -8.79 0.09
CA PRO A 92 -5.81 -10.13 0.52
C PRO A 92 -5.18 -11.19 -0.39
N GLY A 93 -4.51 -12.19 0.21
CA GLY A 93 -3.79 -13.23 -0.53
C GLY A 93 -4.66 -14.34 -1.11
N HIS A 94 -5.95 -14.38 -0.82
CA HIS A 94 -6.84 -15.50 -1.15
C HIS A 94 -7.79 -15.18 -2.32
N SER A 95 -7.98 -16.14 -3.24
CA SER A 95 -8.87 -16.01 -4.42
C SER A 95 -10.32 -15.72 -4.08
N ASP A 96 -10.77 -16.02 -2.86
CA ASP A 96 -12.14 -15.82 -2.41
C ASP A 96 -12.55 -14.35 -2.29
N PHE A 97 -11.55 -13.43 -2.25
CA PHE A 97 -11.73 -11.98 -2.12
C PHE A 97 -11.59 -11.22 -3.45
N GLY A 98 -11.89 -11.86 -4.60
CA GLY A 98 -11.64 -11.31 -5.93
C GLY A 98 -12.15 -9.89 -6.17
N GLY A 99 -13.36 -9.57 -5.71
CA GLY A 99 -13.93 -8.22 -5.86
C GLY A 99 -13.25 -7.16 -4.97
N GLU A 100 -12.72 -7.56 -3.82
CA GLU A 100 -11.95 -6.67 -2.94
C GLU A 100 -10.56 -6.41 -3.53
N VAL A 101 -9.91 -7.45 -4.04
CA VAL A 101 -8.61 -7.36 -4.70
C VAL A 101 -8.62 -6.35 -5.84
N GLU A 102 -9.60 -6.41 -6.76
CA GLU A 102 -9.69 -5.46 -7.88
C GLU A 102 -9.83 -4.01 -7.40
N ARG A 103 -10.68 -3.76 -6.40
CA ARG A 103 -10.87 -2.41 -5.86
C ARG A 103 -9.60 -1.87 -5.22
N VAL A 104 -8.90 -2.71 -4.47
CA VAL A 104 -7.66 -2.35 -3.78
C VAL A 104 -6.54 -2.07 -4.78
N LEU A 105 -6.39 -2.92 -5.81
CA LEU A 105 -5.39 -2.74 -6.86
C LEU A 105 -5.59 -1.44 -7.65
N ASN A 106 -6.83 -0.97 -7.82
CA ASN A 106 -7.12 0.32 -8.47
C ASN A 106 -6.59 1.55 -7.71
N MET A 107 -6.20 1.40 -6.45
CA MET A 107 -5.53 2.47 -5.72
C MET A 107 -4.02 2.52 -5.98
N ALA A 108 -3.43 1.44 -6.49
CA ALA A 108 -1.99 1.34 -6.73
C ALA A 108 -1.57 1.93 -8.08
N ASP A 109 -0.30 2.29 -8.19
CA ASP A 109 0.37 2.72 -9.42
C ASP A 109 1.42 1.67 -9.88
N GLY A 110 1.74 0.71 -8.99
CA GLY A 110 2.56 -0.45 -9.26
C GLY A 110 2.37 -1.53 -8.20
N CYS A 111 3.03 -2.67 -8.35
CA CYS A 111 2.92 -3.75 -7.37
C CYS A 111 4.27 -4.39 -7.04
N LEU A 112 4.40 -4.88 -5.82
CA LEU A 112 5.47 -5.77 -5.39
C LEU A 112 4.95 -7.20 -5.44
N LEU A 113 5.53 -8.03 -6.28
CA LEU A 113 5.29 -9.48 -6.29
C LEU A 113 6.33 -10.15 -5.39
N LEU A 114 5.92 -10.56 -4.21
CA LEU A 114 6.79 -11.23 -3.23
C LEU A 114 6.71 -12.74 -3.39
N VAL A 115 7.84 -13.37 -3.63
CA VAL A 115 7.96 -14.81 -3.88
C VAL A 115 9.01 -15.41 -2.96
N ASP A 116 8.73 -16.57 -2.37
CA ASP A 116 9.70 -17.35 -1.61
C ASP A 116 10.74 -17.98 -2.56
N ALA A 117 12.03 -17.83 -2.27
CA ALA A 117 13.13 -18.33 -3.09
C ALA A 117 13.21 -19.86 -3.19
N PHE A 118 12.46 -20.59 -2.37
CA PHE A 118 12.39 -22.05 -2.39
C PHE A 118 11.09 -22.55 -3.04
N GLU A 119 9.93 -21.93 -2.70
CA GLU A 119 8.63 -22.41 -3.17
C GLU A 119 8.29 -21.90 -4.58
N GLY A 120 8.82 -20.74 -4.95
CA GLY A 120 8.52 -20.10 -6.23
C GLY A 120 7.09 -19.50 -6.29
N PRO A 121 6.61 -19.12 -7.49
CA PRO A 121 5.30 -18.54 -7.67
C PRO A 121 4.19 -19.59 -7.46
N MET A 122 3.25 -19.30 -6.55
CA MET A 122 2.17 -20.21 -6.18
C MET A 122 0.87 -19.91 -6.95
N PRO A 123 0.00 -20.91 -7.18
CA PRO A 123 -1.22 -20.76 -7.99
C PRO A 123 -2.18 -19.66 -7.51
N GLN A 124 -2.28 -19.43 -6.21
CA GLN A 124 -3.17 -18.42 -5.63
C GLN A 124 -2.74 -17.00 -6.01
N THR A 125 -1.42 -16.77 -6.13
CA THR A 125 -0.85 -15.49 -6.54
C THR A 125 -1.19 -15.14 -7.99
N ARG A 126 -1.40 -16.17 -8.84
CA ARG A 126 -1.71 -16.02 -10.26
C ARG A 126 -2.91 -15.12 -10.52
N PHE A 127 -4.01 -15.32 -9.77
CA PHE A 127 -5.23 -14.53 -9.96
C PHE A 127 -5.00 -13.04 -9.65
N VAL A 128 -4.38 -12.73 -8.51
CA VAL A 128 -4.12 -11.35 -8.09
C VAL A 128 -3.14 -10.67 -9.04
N LEU A 129 -2.08 -11.38 -9.44
CA LEU A 129 -1.10 -10.90 -10.40
C LEU A 129 -1.74 -10.62 -11.78
N GLN A 130 -2.59 -11.53 -12.28
CA GLN A 130 -3.31 -11.32 -13.53
C GLN A 130 -4.14 -10.04 -13.51
N LYS A 131 -4.86 -9.79 -12.41
CA LYS A 131 -5.64 -8.55 -12.25
C LYS A 131 -4.76 -7.30 -12.21
N ALA A 132 -3.63 -7.36 -11.52
CA ALA A 132 -2.67 -6.27 -11.47
C ALA A 132 -2.11 -5.94 -12.87
N LEU A 133 -1.72 -6.96 -13.63
CA LEU A 133 -1.20 -6.80 -14.99
C LEU A 133 -2.27 -6.24 -15.94
N GLN A 134 -3.53 -6.73 -15.87
CA GLN A 134 -4.65 -6.27 -16.69
C GLN A 134 -4.98 -4.78 -16.52
N ILE A 135 -4.84 -4.24 -15.32
CA ILE A 135 -5.04 -2.80 -15.05
C ILE A 135 -3.78 -1.96 -15.28
N GLY A 136 -2.71 -2.57 -15.80
CA GLY A 136 -1.49 -1.88 -16.22
C GLY A 136 -0.50 -1.56 -15.10
N LEU A 137 -0.57 -2.23 -13.93
CA LEU A 137 0.41 -2.03 -12.88
C LEU A 137 1.79 -2.55 -13.31
N LEU A 138 2.83 -1.77 -13.01
CA LEU A 138 4.21 -2.17 -13.20
C LEU A 138 4.68 -3.02 -12.00
N PRO A 139 5.17 -4.25 -12.23
CA PRO A 139 5.59 -5.13 -11.15
C PRO A 139 7.07 -4.93 -10.81
N ILE A 140 7.39 -4.98 -9.52
CA ILE A 140 8.73 -5.26 -8.99
C ILE A 140 8.67 -6.64 -8.36
N VAL A 141 9.57 -7.54 -8.76
CA VAL A 141 9.64 -8.89 -8.19
C VAL A 141 10.62 -8.88 -7.02
N VAL A 142 10.16 -9.39 -5.88
CA VAL A 142 10.98 -9.54 -4.67
C VAL A 142 11.10 -11.03 -4.34
N ILE A 143 12.27 -11.60 -4.57
CA ILE A 143 12.59 -12.99 -4.23
C ILE A 143 13.14 -13.02 -2.81
N ASN A 144 12.28 -13.40 -1.88
CA ASN A 144 12.53 -13.37 -0.45
C ASN A 144 13.05 -14.72 0.08
N LYS A 145 13.64 -14.69 1.27
CA LYS A 145 14.16 -15.86 1.99
C LYS A 145 15.33 -16.56 1.28
N VAL A 146 16.15 -15.81 0.58
CA VAL A 146 17.38 -16.34 -0.06
C VAL A 146 18.44 -16.77 0.95
N ASP A 147 18.22 -16.51 2.25
CA ASP A 147 19.01 -16.98 3.38
C ASP A 147 18.74 -18.46 3.75
N LYS A 148 17.69 -19.07 3.18
CA LYS A 148 17.39 -20.47 3.43
C LYS A 148 18.35 -21.39 2.67
N PRO A 149 18.80 -22.50 3.29
CA PRO A 149 19.48 -23.55 2.55
C PRO A 149 18.53 -24.14 1.50
N ASN A 150 19.07 -24.51 0.35
CA ASN A 150 18.31 -25.04 -0.80
C ASN A 150 17.35 -24.06 -1.47
N CYS A 151 17.56 -22.75 -1.35
CA CYS A 151 16.86 -21.79 -2.19
C CYS A 151 17.38 -21.83 -3.65
N HIS A 152 16.50 -21.50 -4.60
CA HIS A 152 16.78 -21.51 -6.05
C HIS A 152 16.38 -20.17 -6.67
N PRO A 153 17.01 -19.03 -6.30
CA PRO A 153 16.54 -17.70 -6.71
C PRO A 153 16.50 -17.51 -8.23
N ASP A 154 17.49 -18.03 -8.95
CA ASP A 154 17.58 -17.89 -10.42
C ASP A 154 16.46 -18.69 -11.13
N GLU A 155 16.14 -19.89 -10.63
CA GLU A 155 15.03 -20.71 -11.15
C GLU A 155 13.69 -20.07 -10.85
N VAL A 156 13.53 -19.49 -9.64
CA VAL A 156 12.31 -18.78 -9.24
C VAL A 156 12.11 -17.52 -10.09
N GLN A 157 13.17 -16.78 -10.41
CA GLN A 157 13.06 -15.62 -11.31
C GLN A 157 12.55 -16.05 -12.70
N ASN A 158 13.09 -17.12 -13.25
CA ASN A 158 12.64 -17.66 -14.53
C ASN A 158 11.19 -18.12 -14.47
N ALA A 159 10.79 -18.80 -13.40
CA ALA A 159 9.40 -19.24 -13.21
C ALA A 159 8.41 -18.06 -13.09
N VAL A 160 8.82 -16.96 -12.46
CA VAL A 160 8.04 -15.72 -12.41
C VAL A 160 7.91 -15.08 -13.78
N PHE A 161 9.01 -15.03 -14.56
CA PHE A 161 8.98 -14.52 -15.93
C PHE A 161 8.01 -15.33 -16.80
N GLU A 162 8.11 -16.67 -16.76
CA GLU A 162 7.19 -17.56 -17.50
C GLU A 162 5.73 -17.36 -17.04
N LEU A 163 5.50 -17.20 -15.74
CA LEU A 163 4.17 -16.91 -15.22
C LEU A 163 3.60 -15.61 -15.79
N MET A 164 4.37 -14.52 -15.78
CA MET A 164 3.94 -13.22 -16.32
C MET A 164 3.70 -13.30 -17.83
N PHE A 165 4.58 -13.99 -18.56
CA PHE A 165 4.41 -14.23 -19.99
C PHE A 165 3.10 -14.98 -20.30
N ASN A 166 2.79 -16.03 -19.53
CA ASN A 166 1.54 -16.80 -19.63
C ASN A 166 0.30 -16.02 -19.15
N LEU A 167 0.46 -14.88 -18.54
CA LEU A 167 -0.62 -13.96 -18.13
C LEU A 167 -0.78 -12.77 -19.09
N ASP A 168 -0.18 -12.85 -20.27
CA ASP A 168 -0.20 -11.82 -21.32
C ASP A 168 0.33 -10.46 -20.83
N ALA A 169 1.37 -10.48 -19.98
CA ALA A 169 2.05 -9.25 -19.55
C ALA A 169 2.65 -8.50 -20.74
N THR A 170 2.57 -7.18 -20.73
CA THR A 170 3.16 -6.32 -21.75
C THR A 170 4.69 -6.38 -21.71
N GLU A 171 5.36 -5.96 -22.80
CA GLU A 171 6.82 -5.88 -22.84
C GLU A 171 7.39 -5.02 -21.70
N GLU A 172 6.73 -3.91 -21.37
CA GLU A 172 7.10 -3.05 -20.25
C GLU A 172 7.00 -3.78 -18.92
N GLN A 173 5.95 -4.57 -18.72
CA GLN A 173 5.73 -5.36 -17.49
C GLN A 173 6.68 -6.55 -17.41
N LEU A 174 7.11 -7.14 -18.54
CA LEU A 174 8.10 -8.22 -18.57
C LEU A 174 9.53 -7.73 -18.29
N ASN A 175 9.79 -6.45 -18.47
CA ASN A 175 11.07 -5.82 -18.13
C ASN A 175 11.12 -5.38 -16.65
N PHE A 176 10.62 -6.21 -15.77
CA PHE A 176 10.54 -5.93 -14.35
C PHE A 176 11.90 -6.01 -13.64
N PRO A 177 12.20 -5.14 -12.67
CA PRO A 177 13.35 -5.31 -11.81
C PRO A 177 13.11 -6.46 -10.83
N THR A 178 14.15 -7.28 -10.61
CA THR A 178 14.15 -8.33 -9.59
C THR A 178 15.04 -7.91 -8.44
N ILE A 179 14.54 -8.08 -7.23
CA ILE A 179 15.22 -7.77 -5.98
C ILE A 179 15.25 -9.04 -5.14
N TYR A 180 16.41 -9.34 -4.59
CA TYR A 180 16.63 -10.52 -3.77
C TYR A 180 16.90 -10.12 -2.32
N GLY A 181 16.52 -10.98 -1.37
CA GLY A 181 16.89 -10.71 -0.01
C GLY A 181 16.24 -11.60 1.04
N SER A 182 16.41 -11.17 2.27
CA SER A 182 15.78 -11.75 3.44
C SER A 182 15.11 -10.66 4.26
N ALA A 183 13.78 -10.58 4.18
CA ALA A 183 13.02 -9.66 5.00
C ALA A 183 13.26 -9.92 6.50
N LYS A 184 13.41 -11.19 6.90
CA LYS A 184 13.73 -11.58 8.27
C LYS A 184 15.06 -11.00 8.74
N ASN A 185 16.09 -11.09 7.90
CA ASN A 185 17.45 -10.61 8.21
C ASN A 185 17.65 -9.13 7.80
N ASN A 186 16.57 -8.46 7.36
CA ASN A 186 16.53 -7.02 7.09
C ASN A 186 17.49 -6.55 5.98
N TRP A 187 17.61 -7.28 4.87
CA TRP A 187 18.43 -6.86 3.74
C TRP A 187 17.78 -7.18 2.39
N MET A 188 18.05 -6.33 1.38
CA MET A 188 17.63 -6.46 -0.02
C MET A 188 18.73 -5.98 -0.96
N SER A 189 18.92 -6.66 -2.10
CA SER A 189 19.99 -6.40 -3.07
C SER A 189 19.52 -6.78 -4.50
N ASP A 190 20.25 -6.37 -5.51
CA ASP A 190 20.12 -6.85 -6.90
C ASP A 190 20.83 -8.19 -7.15
N ASP A 191 21.67 -8.62 -6.21
CA ASP A 191 22.37 -9.91 -6.25
C ASP A 191 22.13 -10.70 -4.96
N TRP A 192 21.54 -11.88 -5.08
CA TRP A 192 21.22 -12.71 -3.91
C TRP A 192 22.43 -13.24 -3.15
N LYS A 193 23.62 -13.17 -3.77
CA LYS A 193 24.91 -13.60 -3.17
C LYS A 193 25.57 -12.48 -2.38
N THR A 194 25.09 -11.24 -2.55
CA THR A 194 25.69 -10.04 -1.96
C THR A 194 24.72 -9.36 -1.00
N PRO A 195 24.62 -9.82 0.27
CA PRO A 195 23.78 -9.19 1.28
C PRO A 195 24.17 -7.73 1.53
N THR A 196 23.17 -6.89 1.74
CA THR A 196 23.31 -5.48 2.16
C THR A 196 23.01 -5.32 3.64
N ASP A 197 23.24 -4.14 4.22
CA ASP A 197 23.01 -3.88 5.65
C ASP A 197 21.51 -3.64 5.99
N ASN A 198 20.67 -3.36 4.99
CA ASN A 198 19.28 -2.98 5.19
C ASN A 198 18.43 -3.18 3.92
N ILE A 199 17.14 -2.83 4.00
CA ILE A 199 16.20 -2.98 2.88
C ILE A 199 16.06 -1.73 2.01
N THR A 200 16.87 -0.69 2.20
CA THR A 200 16.72 0.58 1.50
C THR A 200 16.85 0.44 -0.02
N TYR A 201 17.60 -0.57 -0.49
CA TYR A 201 17.66 -0.90 -1.93
C TYR A 201 16.26 -1.13 -2.54
N LEU A 202 15.37 -1.83 -1.84
CA LEU A 202 13.98 -2.01 -2.28
C LEU A 202 13.23 -0.67 -2.34
N LEU A 203 13.38 0.18 -1.32
CA LEU A 203 12.71 1.49 -1.29
C LEU A 203 13.21 2.41 -2.41
N ASP A 204 14.50 2.39 -2.70
CA ASP A 204 15.09 3.13 -3.82
C ASP A 204 14.53 2.65 -5.17
N LYS A 205 14.41 1.34 -5.37
CA LYS A 205 13.82 0.78 -6.59
C LYS A 205 12.33 1.09 -6.73
N ILE A 206 11.58 1.13 -5.66
CA ILE A 206 10.18 1.59 -5.69
C ILE A 206 10.09 3.02 -6.21
N ILE A 207 10.92 3.93 -5.69
CA ILE A 207 10.92 5.34 -6.11
C ILE A 207 11.36 5.49 -7.56
N GLU A 208 12.36 4.73 -7.99
CA GLU A 208 12.94 4.77 -9.34
C GLU A 208 11.99 4.21 -10.40
N TYR A 209 11.38 3.05 -10.14
CA TYR A 209 10.67 2.26 -11.15
C TYR A 209 9.15 2.48 -11.17
N ILE A 210 8.52 2.63 -9.99
CA ILE A 210 7.07 2.85 -9.95
C ILE A 210 6.76 4.30 -10.29
N PRO A 211 5.86 4.57 -11.25
CA PRO A 211 5.51 5.94 -11.61
C PRO A 211 4.79 6.68 -10.47
N ALA A 212 5.03 7.98 -10.37
CA ALA A 212 4.20 8.83 -9.52
C ALA A 212 2.79 8.96 -10.12
N PRO A 213 1.74 8.99 -9.29
CA PRO A 213 0.39 9.24 -9.77
C PRO A 213 0.31 10.62 -10.43
N LYS A 214 -0.42 10.71 -11.55
CA LYS A 214 -0.64 11.98 -12.24
C LYS A 214 -1.63 12.82 -11.44
N PHE A 215 -1.28 14.09 -11.19
CA PHE A 215 -2.24 15.04 -10.66
C PHE A 215 -3.25 15.42 -11.74
N ILE A 216 -4.53 15.24 -11.48
CA ILE A 216 -5.62 15.60 -12.38
C ILE A 216 -6.42 16.73 -11.76
N GLU A 217 -6.43 17.89 -12.43
CA GLU A 217 -7.21 19.05 -11.99
C GLU A 217 -8.72 18.84 -12.18
N GLY A 218 -9.52 19.52 -11.35
CA GLY A 218 -10.97 19.56 -11.48
C GLY A 218 -11.71 19.39 -10.16
N ALA A 219 -13.02 19.21 -10.27
CA ALA A 219 -13.84 18.92 -9.08
C ALA A 219 -13.35 17.63 -8.39
N PRO A 220 -13.24 17.63 -7.05
CA PRO A 220 -12.71 16.47 -6.33
C PRO A 220 -13.56 15.23 -6.56
N GLN A 221 -12.87 14.12 -6.82
CA GLN A 221 -13.50 12.82 -7.08
C GLN A 221 -12.67 11.70 -6.46
N MET A 222 -13.35 10.82 -5.74
CA MET A 222 -12.78 9.62 -5.12
C MET A 222 -13.77 8.46 -5.24
N LEU A 223 -13.27 7.28 -5.57
CA LEU A 223 -14.01 6.04 -5.40
C LEU A 223 -13.75 5.51 -4.00
N ILE A 224 -14.82 5.15 -3.26
CA ILE A 224 -14.69 4.47 -1.98
C ILE A 224 -14.34 3.01 -2.24
N THR A 225 -13.09 2.64 -2.01
CA THR A 225 -12.53 1.32 -2.33
C THR A 225 -12.54 0.38 -1.14
N SER A 226 -12.41 0.92 0.06
CA SER A 226 -12.48 0.15 1.30
C SER A 226 -13.17 0.91 2.41
N LEU A 227 -13.59 0.16 3.43
CA LEU A 227 -14.25 0.66 4.62
C LEU A 227 -13.40 0.30 5.82
N ASP A 228 -13.11 1.29 6.64
CA ASP A 228 -12.53 1.10 7.94
C ASP A 228 -13.52 1.50 9.04
N TYR A 229 -13.28 1.08 10.27
CA TYR A 229 -14.17 1.32 11.39
C TYR A 229 -13.39 1.71 12.65
N SER A 230 -13.92 2.68 13.34
CA SER A 230 -13.44 3.06 14.66
C SER A 230 -14.62 3.15 15.63
N SER A 231 -14.44 2.64 16.86
CA SER A 231 -15.46 2.72 17.92
C SER A 231 -15.85 4.16 18.28
N TYR A 232 -14.99 5.14 18.00
CA TYR A 232 -15.21 6.56 18.33
C TYR A 232 -15.91 7.34 17.22
N VAL A 233 -15.54 7.07 15.95
CA VAL A 233 -16.00 7.87 14.80
C VAL A 233 -16.89 7.08 13.84
N GLY A 234 -17.08 5.80 14.09
CA GLY A 234 -17.87 4.91 13.26
C GLY A 234 -17.16 4.52 11.96
N ARG A 235 -17.93 4.45 10.87
CA ARG A 235 -17.45 4.05 9.55
C ARG A 235 -16.57 5.14 8.92
N ILE A 236 -15.49 4.71 8.30
CA ILE A 236 -14.49 5.57 7.65
C ILE A 236 -14.40 5.16 6.18
N ALA A 237 -14.64 6.10 5.28
CA ALA A 237 -14.52 5.87 3.84
C ALA A 237 -13.06 6.04 3.40
N VAL A 238 -12.50 5.03 2.76
CA VAL A 238 -11.10 5.04 2.28
C VAL A 238 -11.06 4.89 0.78
N GLY A 239 -10.20 5.67 0.12
CA GLY A 239 -10.00 5.60 -1.32
C GLY A 239 -8.85 6.49 -1.79
N LYS A 240 -8.45 6.29 -3.06
CA LYS A 240 -7.51 7.17 -3.77
C LYS A 240 -8.27 8.35 -4.37
N VAL A 241 -7.75 9.54 -4.20
CA VAL A 241 -8.28 10.74 -4.87
C VAL A 241 -7.92 10.68 -6.36
N HIS A 242 -8.90 10.50 -7.22
CA HIS A 242 -8.69 10.41 -8.66
C HIS A 242 -8.48 11.78 -9.30
N ARG A 243 -9.20 12.80 -8.83
CA ARG A 243 -9.17 14.14 -9.41
C ARG A 243 -9.39 15.19 -8.35
N GLY A 244 -8.82 16.38 -8.56
CA GLY A 244 -8.99 17.54 -7.70
C GLY A 244 -8.38 17.38 -6.33
N THR A 245 -8.86 18.17 -5.39
CA THR A 245 -8.37 18.19 -4.00
C THR A 245 -9.56 18.26 -3.05
N PHE A 246 -9.61 17.33 -2.12
CA PHE A 246 -10.56 17.39 -0.99
C PHE A 246 -9.97 18.22 0.15
N THR A 247 -10.84 18.96 0.83
CA THR A 247 -10.47 19.74 2.01
C THR A 247 -11.27 19.31 3.24
N ASP A 248 -10.69 19.47 4.39
CA ASP A 248 -11.36 19.22 5.67
C ASP A 248 -12.59 20.10 5.82
N GLY A 249 -13.69 19.56 6.29
CA GLY A 249 -14.95 20.29 6.43
C GLY A 249 -15.72 20.57 5.13
N GLN A 250 -15.26 20.08 3.98
CA GLN A 250 -15.88 20.30 2.67
C GLN A 250 -17.23 19.60 2.54
N ASP A 251 -18.19 20.29 1.89
CA ASP A 251 -19.43 19.68 1.39
C ASP A 251 -19.13 18.85 0.14
N ILE A 252 -19.63 17.63 0.10
CA ILE A 252 -19.45 16.70 -1.03
C ILE A 252 -20.79 16.11 -1.48
N MET A 253 -20.82 15.54 -2.66
CA MET A 253 -21.93 14.75 -3.16
C MET A 253 -21.56 13.27 -3.10
N LEU A 254 -22.25 12.49 -2.27
CA LEU A 254 -22.13 11.04 -2.25
C LEU A 254 -23.04 10.47 -3.35
N CYS A 255 -22.42 9.82 -4.34
CA CYS A 255 -23.12 9.12 -5.44
C CYS A 255 -23.18 7.63 -5.09
N LYS A 256 -24.37 7.05 -5.05
CA LYS A 256 -24.60 5.64 -4.75
C LYS A 256 -24.80 4.82 -6.03
N ARG A 257 -24.71 3.49 -5.91
CA ARG A 257 -24.86 2.56 -7.03
C ARG A 257 -26.23 2.60 -7.68
N ASP A 258 -27.28 2.92 -6.95
CA ASP A 258 -28.65 3.09 -7.45
C ASP A 258 -28.86 4.41 -8.21
N GLY A 259 -27.81 5.23 -8.37
CA GLY A 259 -27.85 6.53 -8.99
C GLY A 259 -28.33 7.66 -8.06
N SER A 260 -28.71 7.35 -6.84
CA SER A 260 -29.08 8.39 -5.86
C SER A 260 -27.87 9.21 -5.42
N MET A 261 -28.10 10.50 -5.20
CA MET A 261 -27.07 11.44 -4.77
C MET A 261 -27.51 12.12 -3.48
N THR A 262 -26.61 12.16 -2.51
CA THR A 262 -26.87 12.81 -1.21
C THR A 262 -25.76 13.80 -0.87
N LYS A 263 -26.16 15.01 -0.45
CA LYS A 263 -25.18 15.99 0.05
C LYS A 263 -24.70 15.54 1.41
N GLN A 264 -23.38 15.49 1.59
CA GLN A 264 -22.70 15.08 2.80
C GLN A 264 -21.61 16.09 3.16
N LYS A 265 -21.13 16.07 4.38
CA LYS A 265 -20.00 16.91 4.81
C LYS A 265 -18.89 16.04 5.38
N ILE A 266 -17.67 16.26 4.92
CA ILE A 266 -16.48 15.67 5.53
C ILE A 266 -16.31 16.30 6.91
N LYS A 267 -16.48 15.51 7.97
CA LYS A 267 -16.25 16.01 9.35
C LYS A 267 -14.77 16.07 9.69
N GLN A 268 -14.00 15.12 9.14
CA GLN A 268 -12.54 15.08 9.28
C GLN A 268 -11.93 14.35 8.08
N LEU A 269 -10.92 14.97 7.51
CA LEU A 269 -10.10 14.40 6.43
C LEU A 269 -8.77 13.93 7.00
N ASN A 270 -8.39 12.70 6.68
CA ASN A 270 -7.13 12.12 7.14
C ASN A 270 -6.32 11.57 5.95
N THR A 271 -5.01 11.56 6.11
CA THR A 271 -4.07 10.78 5.30
C THR A 271 -3.44 9.67 6.12
N PHE A 272 -2.82 8.69 5.47
CA PHE A 272 -2.10 7.62 6.15
C PHE A 272 -0.69 8.09 6.51
N SER A 273 -0.24 7.74 7.71
CA SER A 273 1.12 7.97 8.22
C SER A 273 1.47 6.83 9.16
N GLY A 274 2.46 6.04 8.79
CA GLY A 274 2.73 4.78 9.47
C GLY A 274 1.56 3.82 9.37
N LEU A 275 1.23 3.23 10.49
CA LEU A 275 0.05 2.38 10.67
C LEU A 275 -1.21 3.19 11.00
N GLY A 276 -1.06 4.48 11.24
CA GLY A 276 -2.14 5.37 11.67
C GLY A 276 -2.70 6.25 10.57
N LYS A 277 -3.64 7.08 10.99
CA LYS A 277 -4.24 8.13 10.18
C LYS A 277 -4.01 9.47 10.86
N THR A 278 -3.57 10.45 10.10
CA THR A 278 -3.27 11.81 10.60
C THR A 278 -4.24 12.80 9.97
N PRO A 279 -4.91 13.66 10.76
CA PRO A 279 -5.76 14.72 10.24
C PRO A 279 -4.95 15.70 9.39
N VAL A 280 -5.52 16.07 8.23
CA VAL A 280 -4.90 17.03 7.30
C VAL A 280 -5.92 18.04 6.80
N GLN A 281 -5.46 19.20 6.33
CA GLN A 281 -6.32 20.24 5.78
C GLN A 281 -6.82 19.90 4.38
N SER A 282 -6.00 19.19 3.58
CA SER A 282 -6.36 18.82 2.21
C SER A 282 -5.63 17.57 1.75
N VAL A 283 -6.21 16.86 0.77
CA VAL A 283 -5.60 15.72 0.07
C VAL A 283 -5.87 15.88 -1.42
N GLY A 284 -4.80 15.90 -2.21
CA GLY A 284 -4.87 16.06 -3.65
C GLY A 284 -4.97 14.74 -4.42
N SER A 285 -5.27 14.88 -5.72
CA SER A 285 -5.28 13.77 -6.69
C SER A 285 -3.99 12.95 -6.61
N GLY A 286 -4.13 11.63 -6.62
CA GLY A 286 -3.04 10.66 -6.52
C GLY A 286 -2.76 10.13 -5.12
N ASP A 287 -3.14 10.82 -4.06
CA ASP A 287 -2.96 10.32 -2.68
C ASP A 287 -4.16 9.51 -2.19
N ILE A 288 -3.94 8.70 -1.17
CA ILE A 288 -4.97 7.89 -0.51
C ILE A 288 -5.40 8.60 0.76
N CYS A 289 -6.72 8.77 0.92
CA CYS A 289 -7.29 9.42 2.10
C CYS A 289 -8.36 8.59 2.79
N ALA A 290 -8.64 8.99 4.02
CA ALA A 290 -9.69 8.44 4.85
C ALA A 290 -10.62 9.57 5.31
N MET A 291 -11.91 9.46 4.98
CA MET A 291 -12.92 10.47 5.28
C MET A 291 -13.85 9.99 6.39
N ILE A 292 -14.05 10.83 7.39
CA ILE A 292 -14.93 10.60 8.53
C ILE A 292 -16.15 11.51 8.43
N GLY A 293 -17.31 11.00 8.87
CA GLY A 293 -18.55 11.76 8.94
C GLY A 293 -19.44 11.64 7.72
N ILE A 294 -19.09 10.78 6.78
CA ILE A 294 -19.93 10.39 5.64
C ILE A 294 -20.82 9.23 6.10
N GLU A 295 -22.13 9.31 5.85
CA GLU A 295 -23.09 8.29 6.27
C GLU A 295 -23.74 7.61 5.08
N GLY A 296 -24.15 6.35 5.26
CA GLY A 296 -24.87 5.57 4.24
C GLY A 296 -24.09 5.32 2.96
N PHE A 297 -22.76 5.36 3.00
CA PHE A 297 -21.91 4.96 1.88
C PHE A 297 -21.71 3.44 1.83
N GLU A 298 -21.42 2.96 0.64
CA GLU A 298 -21.03 1.60 0.33
C GLU A 298 -19.69 1.60 -0.40
N ILE A 299 -19.06 0.44 -0.49
CA ILE A 299 -17.86 0.26 -1.29
C ILE A 299 -18.24 0.23 -2.77
N GLY A 300 -17.57 1.02 -3.61
CA GLY A 300 -17.82 1.15 -5.05
C GLY A 300 -18.78 2.25 -5.37
#